data_952203b272bde89c4c829426339a28f7
#
_entry.id   952203b272bde89c4c829426339a28f7
#
_cell.length_a   1.000
_cell.length_b   1.000
_cell.length_c   1.000
_cell.angle_alpha   90.00
_cell.angle_beta   90.00
_cell.angle_gamma   90.00
#
_symmetry.space_group_name_H-M   'P 1'
#
loop_
_entity.id
_entity.type
_entity.pdbx_description
1 polymer ?
#
loop_
_entity_poly.entity_id
_entity_poly.type
_entity_poly.pdbx_seq_one_letter_code
_entity_poly.pdbx_strand_id
1 'polypeptide(L)'
;MAGSSQRTASKLEFLEGSRSGIRYDPDQLRGTDPADGRTLLARYDLASARDSLTLEAIAARRAGLWRWEELLPVRRRSSITTLGEGATPLLPPARLASKLGLRGLFIKAESVNPTGSFKARGMAVAVSRAVELGADHLVAPSAGNAGGALAAYAAAAGVRATVVMPADAPIANQQEAALCGARVILLDGLISDCGKLARLIAELSGAFDMATLREPYRVEGKKTLGFELAEDFDWALPDAVVYPTGGGTGLVGMWKAFDELQALGLIGAARPRMYAVQADGCAPIVRAFEEGSEFAEPWPHAVTRAAGIRVPSALGDHLILDCLRRSGGGAIAVPEVEIDAMQTFAAREGAGYLSLESSAALAALPFMLERGLIGADERVALFDTGAGFKSEAPSMERPAVVSNDPGAWPDVIASLNDAKVPDPRRPI
;
A
#
# COMPACT_ATOMS: atom_id res chain seq x y z
N MET A 1 22.41 33.15 12.19
CA MET A 1 21.00 32.74 12.04
C MET A 1 20.89 31.43 11.22
N ALA A 2 21.53 30.35 11.67
CA ALA A 2 21.58 29.08 10.97
C ALA A 2 20.75 27.95 11.65
N GLY A 3 20.02 28.28 12.70
CA GLY A 3 19.33 27.24 13.53
C GLY A 3 17.89 26.92 13.17
N SER A 4 17.17 27.75 12.41
CA SER A 4 15.74 27.51 12.09
C SER A 4 15.50 26.70 10.84
N SER A 5 16.50 26.54 9.95
CA SER A 5 16.35 25.76 8.69
C SER A 5 16.53 24.24 8.84
N GLN A 6 16.92 23.75 10.01
CA GLN A 6 17.23 22.32 10.22
C GLN A 6 16.05 21.49 10.73
N ARG A 7 15.02 22.09 11.32
CA ARG A 7 13.85 21.38 11.82
C ARG A 7 12.72 21.36 10.79
N THR A 8 11.96 20.24 10.76
CA THR A 8 10.66 20.16 10.11
C THR A 8 9.60 20.88 10.95
N ALA A 9 8.41 21.06 10.39
CA ALA A 9 7.25 21.56 11.15
C ALA A 9 6.51 20.46 11.94
N SER A 10 7.06 19.23 12.05
CA SER A 10 6.43 18.08 12.69
C SER A 10 5.82 18.41 14.06
N LYS A 11 4.57 18.07 14.24
CA LYS A 11 3.80 18.20 15.48
C LYS A 11 3.65 16.87 16.22
N LEU A 12 4.54 15.91 15.96
CA LEU A 12 4.57 14.63 16.67
C LEU A 12 4.65 14.88 18.19
N GLU A 13 3.68 14.33 18.94
CA GLU A 13 3.58 14.57 20.38
C GLU A 13 3.97 13.32 21.18
N PHE A 14 3.37 12.17 20.89
CA PHE A 14 3.66 10.89 21.56
C PHE A 14 3.35 9.69 20.65
N LEU A 15 3.81 8.52 21.04
CA LEU A 15 3.33 7.24 20.51
C LEU A 15 2.30 6.67 21.46
N GLU A 16 1.25 6.05 20.93
CA GLU A 16 0.15 5.47 21.72
C GLU A 16 -0.08 4.02 21.34
N GLY A 17 -0.18 3.15 22.34
CA GLY A 17 -0.58 1.76 22.12
C GLY A 17 -1.98 1.70 21.49
N SER A 18 -2.10 1.05 20.34
CA SER A 18 -3.36 1.00 19.59
C SER A 18 -4.52 0.34 20.36
N ARG A 19 -4.21 -0.45 21.37
CA ARG A 19 -5.16 -1.12 22.24
C ARG A 19 -5.02 -0.70 23.71
N SER A 20 -3.80 -0.63 24.21
CA SER A 20 -3.54 -0.28 25.61
C SER A 20 -3.86 1.18 25.94
N GLY A 21 -3.79 2.08 24.94
CA GLY A 21 -3.88 3.52 25.12
C GLY A 21 -2.70 4.13 25.89
N ILE A 22 -1.67 3.35 26.21
CA ILE A 22 -0.49 3.82 26.93
C ILE A 22 0.35 4.72 26.02
N ARG A 23 0.80 5.86 26.55
CA ARG A 23 1.60 6.84 25.84
C ARG A 23 3.09 6.63 26.11
N TYR A 24 3.88 6.79 25.05
CA TYR A 24 5.32 6.61 25.06
C TYR A 24 6.03 7.80 24.45
N ASP A 25 7.26 8.05 24.90
CA ASP A 25 8.15 9.04 24.32
C ASP A 25 8.39 8.72 22.82
N PRO A 26 8.06 9.65 21.92
CA PRO A 26 8.20 9.47 20.47
C PRO A 26 9.64 9.57 19.99
N ASP A 27 10.56 10.11 20.80
CA ASP A 27 11.96 10.34 20.43
C ASP A 27 12.88 9.16 20.83
N GLN A 28 12.29 8.02 21.18
CA GLN A 28 12.96 6.74 21.36
C GLN A 28 12.63 5.77 20.23
N LEU A 29 13.62 5.04 19.75
CA LEU A 29 13.41 3.98 18.76
C LEU A 29 12.59 2.85 19.39
N ARG A 30 11.35 2.67 18.92
CA ARG A 30 10.41 1.69 19.46
C ARG A 30 9.77 0.89 18.35
N GLY A 31 9.58 -0.39 18.62
CA GLY A 31 8.78 -1.30 17.79
C GLY A 31 7.31 -1.32 18.21
N THR A 32 6.84 -2.48 18.68
CA THR A 32 5.48 -2.68 19.19
C THR A 32 5.31 -2.12 20.60
N ASP A 33 4.07 -2.02 21.05
CA ASP A 33 3.70 -1.67 22.41
C ASP A 33 4.27 -2.71 23.39
N PRO A 34 5.11 -2.32 24.36
CA PRO A 34 5.65 -3.25 25.37
C PRO A 34 4.57 -3.89 26.27
N ALA A 35 3.40 -3.28 26.39
CA ALA A 35 2.34 -3.76 27.27
C ALA A 35 1.59 -4.97 26.71
N ASP A 36 1.39 -5.03 25.39
CA ASP A 36 0.56 -6.06 24.75
C ASP A 36 1.12 -6.61 23.43
N GLY A 37 2.26 -6.11 22.97
CA GLY A 37 2.91 -6.51 21.73
C GLY A 37 2.20 -6.02 20.47
N ARG A 38 1.17 -5.16 20.59
CA ARG A 38 0.39 -4.61 19.47
C ARG A 38 1.07 -3.37 18.87
N THR A 39 0.45 -2.81 17.85
CA THR A 39 0.94 -1.65 17.11
C THR A 39 0.95 -0.39 17.96
N LEU A 40 2.00 0.40 17.84
CA LEU A 40 2.02 1.80 18.30
C LEU A 40 1.57 2.73 17.16
N LEU A 41 0.83 3.78 17.50
CA LEU A 41 0.39 4.82 16.57
C LEU A 41 0.99 6.17 16.98
N ALA A 42 1.55 6.91 16.03
CA ALA A 42 2.01 8.27 16.26
C ALA A 42 0.82 9.23 16.42
N ARG A 43 0.90 10.12 17.42
CA ARG A 43 -0.11 11.14 17.71
C ARG A 43 0.51 12.53 17.58
N TYR A 44 -0.28 13.48 17.10
CA TYR A 44 0.17 14.82 16.76
C TYR A 44 -0.65 15.87 17.51
N ASP A 45 -0.01 16.96 17.88
CA ASP A 45 -0.70 18.18 18.33
C ASP A 45 -1.43 18.83 17.15
N LEU A 46 -2.67 18.38 16.94
CA LEU A 46 -3.51 18.85 15.83
C LEU A 46 -3.96 20.30 16.02
N ALA A 47 -4.04 20.78 17.27
CA ALA A 47 -4.38 22.19 17.55
C ALA A 47 -3.27 23.11 17.01
N SER A 48 -2.02 22.82 17.34
CA SER A 48 -0.88 23.56 16.78
C SER A 48 -0.66 23.36 15.27
N ALA A 49 -1.08 22.22 14.73
CA ALA A 49 -0.94 21.97 13.28
C ALA A 49 -1.97 22.80 12.48
N ARG A 50 -3.15 23.05 13.02
CA ARG A 50 -4.24 23.77 12.35
C ARG A 50 -3.81 25.16 11.84
N ASP A 51 -2.99 25.88 12.59
CA ASP A 51 -2.55 27.22 12.23
C ASP A 51 -1.65 27.28 11.00
N SER A 52 -0.96 26.19 10.70
CA SER A 52 -0.01 26.07 9.58
C SER A 52 -0.51 25.21 8.40
N LEU A 53 -1.51 24.37 8.61
CA LEU A 53 -2.10 23.47 7.62
C LEU A 53 -3.45 24.01 7.13
N THR A 54 -3.45 25.17 6.45
CA THR A 54 -4.62 25.65 5.71
C THR A 54 -4.59 25.14 4.27
N LEU A 55 -5.74 25.18 3.58
CA LEU A 55 -5.84 24.75 2.17
C LEU A 55 -4.89 25.55 1.29
N GLU A 56 -4.78 26.85 1.51
CA GLU A 56 -3.88 27.76 0.79
C GLU A 56 -2.41 27.39 1.04
N ALA A 57 -2.04 27.14 2.30
CA ALA A 57 -0.69 26.74 2.66
C ALA A 57 -0.30 25.40 2.03
N ILE A 58 -1.20 24.43 2.03
CA ILE A 58 -1.00 23.11 1.40
C ILE A 58 -0.82 23.29 -0.12
N ALA A 59 -1.70 24.05 -0.77
CA ALA A 59 -1.66 24.28 -2.22
C ALA A 59 -0.36 25.00 -2.67
N ALA A 60 0.18 25.87 -1.84
CA ALA A 60 1.43 26.59 -2.11
C ALA A 60 2.72 25.74 -2.00
N ARG A 61 2.63 24.55 -1.40
CA ARG A 61 3.79 23.66 -1.21
C ARG A 61 4.02 22.78 -2.45
N ARG A 62 5.28 22.42 -2.67
CA ARG A 62 5.63 21.44 -3.70
C ARG A 62 4.89 20.12 -3.45
N ALA A 63 4.23 19.58 -4.47
CA ALA A 63 3.55 18.30 -4.40
C ALA A 63 4.51 17.16 -4.02
N GLY A 64 4.00 16.18 -3.28
CA GLY A 64 4.74 15.04 -2.79
C GLY A 64 4.42 14.74 -1.31
N LEU A 65 4.92 13.60 -0.82
CA LEU A 65 4.63 13.11 0.51
C LEU A 65 5.00 14.13 1.61
N TRP A 66 6.17 14.77 1.50
CA TRP A 66 6.73 15.62 2.55
C TRP A 66 6.09 17.01 2.67
N ARG A 67 5.11 17.33 1.81
CA ARG A 67 4.32 18.58 1.97
C ARG A 67 3.46 18.59 3.25
N TRP A 68 3.25 17.41 3.86
CA TRP A 68 2.46 17.19 5.08
C TRP A 68 3.34 17.09 6.34
N GLU A 69 4.49 17.79 6.38
CA GLU A 69 5.51 17.60 7.41
C GLU A 69 5.02 17.80 8.84
N GLU A 70 3.98 18.61 9.09
CA GLU A 70 3.37 18.79 10.41
C GLU A 70 2.77 17.48 10.96
N LEU A 71 2.24 16.66 10.08
CA LEU A 71 1.59 15.39 10.39
C LEU A 71 2.48 14.18 10.09
N LEU A 72 3.80 14.40 9.97
CA LEU A 72 4.79 13.33 9.78
C LEU A 72 5.79 13.31 10.94
N PRO A 73 6.35 12.13 11.28
CA PRO A 73 7.09 11.96 12.52
C PRO A 73 8.54 12.49 12.50
N VAL A 74 9.08 12.82 11.33
CA VAL A 74 10.48 13.25 11.18
C VAL A 74 10.65 14.69 11.64
N ARG A 75 11.57 14.94 12.57
CA ARG A 75 11.79 16.26 13.18
C ARG A 75 12.94 17.06 12.56
N ARG A 76 13.92 16.37 11.93
CA ARG A 76 15.08 17.01 11.29
C ARG A 76 15.02 16.87 9.78
N ARG A 77 15.10 17.99 9.05
CA ARG A 77 15.11 17.98 7.57
C ARG A 77 16.27 17.17 6.98
N SER A 78 17.42 17.17 7.64
CA SER A 78 18.58 16.38 7.22
C SER A 78 18.38 14.86 7.33
N SER A 79 17.38 14.42 8.07
CA SER A 79 17.03 13.00 8.21
C SER A 79 15.98 12.55 7.18
N ILE A 80 15.41 13.48 6.41
CA ILE A 80 14.44 13.13 5.37
C ILE A 80 15.15 12.40 4.23
N THR A 81 14.78 11.15 4.03
CA THR A 81 15.17 10.34 2.88
C THR A 81 14.00 10.28 1.92
N THR A 82 14.17 10.76 0.69
CA THR A 82 13.13 10.80 -0.34
C THR A 82 13.67 10.36 -1.68
N LEU A 83 12.85 9.64 -2.44
CA LEU A 83 13.07 9.30 -3.84
C LEU A 83 12.00 9.96 -4.75
N GLY A 84 11.18 10.88 -4.19
CA GLY A 84 10.13 11.60 -4.91
C GLY A 84 8.76 10.94 -4.83
N GLU A 85 8.47 10.21 -3.75
CA GLU A 85 7.19 9.54 -3.49
C GLU A 85 6.05 10.52 -3.21
N GLY A 86 4.84 10.05 -3.47
CA GLY A 86 3.60 10.83 -3.30
C GLY A 86 3.19 11.60 -4.55
N ALA A 87 2.13 12.41 -4.43
CA ALA A 87 1.51 13.15 -5.53
C ALA A 87 1.16 12.24 -6.74
N THR A 88 0.65 11.06 -6.45
CA THR A 88 0.25 10.09 -7.47
C THR A 88 -1.07 10.51 -8.12
N PRO A 89 -1.28 10.24 -9.41
CA PRO A 89 -2.50 10.66 -10.08
C PRO A 89 -3.73 9.84 -9.65
N LEU A 90 -4.88 10.51 -9.64
CA LEU A 90 -6.20 9.88 -9.57
C LEU A 90 -6.79 9.85 -10.98
N LEU A 91 -6.99 8.67 -11.55
CA LEU A 91 -7.35 8.47 -12.96
C LEU A 91 -8.77 7.91 -13.08
N PRO A 92 -9.64 8.51 -13.93
CA PRO A 92 -10.94 7.93 -14.28
C PRO A 92 -10.75 6.93 -15.44
N PRO A 93 -10.81 5.60 -15.22
CA PRO A 93 -10.69 4.60 -16.27
C PRO A 93 -12.03 4.43 -17.01
N ALA A 94 -12.45 5.44 -17.78
CA ALA A 94 -13.80 5.58 -18.32
C ALA A 94 -14.30 4.33 -19.09
N ARG A 95 -13.44 3.70 -19.92
CA ARG A 95 -13.81 2.51 -20.69
C ARG A 95 -14.03 1.30 -19.77
N LEU A 96 -13.09 1.04 -18.84
CA LEU A 96 -13.23 -0.03 -17.85
C LEU A 96 -14.46 0.20 -16.95
N ALA A 97 -14.63 1.42 -16.44
CA ALA A 97 -15.76 1.79 -15.59
C ALA A 97 -17.10 1.52 -16.29
N SER A 98 -17.25 1.94 -17.53
CA SER A 98 -18.45 1.67 -18.34
C SER A 98 -18.72 0.17 -18.50
N LYS A 99 -17.67 -0.65 -18.71
CA LYS A 99 -17.80 -2.11 -18.84
C LYS A 99 -18.17 -2.80 -17.52
N LEU A 100 -17.78 -2.21 -16.41
CA LEU A 100 -18.14 -2.68 -15.06
C LEU A 100 -19.50 -2.13 -14.58
N GLY A 101 -20.16 -1.26 -15.36
CA GLY A 101 -21.43 -0.66 -14.95
C GLY A 101 -21.30 0.45 -13.91
N LEU A 102 -20.11 1.05 -13.76
CA LEU A 102 -19.82 2.14 -12.83
C LEU A 102 -19.63 3.46 -13.58
N ARG A 103 -20.21 4.56 -13.09
CA ARG A 103 -20.01 5.91 -13.63
C ARG A 103 -18.96 6.72 -12.86
N GLY A 104 -18.72 6.39 -11.61
CA GLY A 104 -17.84 7.12 -10.70
C GLY A 104 -16.62 6.32 -10.22
N LEU A 105 -16.04 5.45 -11.07
CA LEU A 105 -14.82 4.72 -10.72
C LEU A 105 -13.58 5.59 -10.95
N PHE A 106 -12.71 5.63 -9.93
CA PHE A 106 -11.41 6.29 -9.97
C PHE A 106 -10.31 5.34 -9.49
N ILE A 107 -9.16 5.37 -10.14
CA ILE A 107 -7.98 4.58 -9.74
C ILE A 107 -6.89 5.52 -9.26
N LYS A 108 -6.49 5.40 -7.99
CA LYS A 108 -5.30 6.07 -7.45
C LYS A 108 -4.07 5.26 -7.85
N ALA A 109 -3.27 5.79 -8.76
CA ALA A 109 -2.16 5.06 -9.39
C ALA A 109 -0.90 5.07 -8.51
N GLU A 110 -0.90 4.27 -7.46
CA GLU A 110 0.24 4.14 -6.54
C GLU A 110 1.43 3.36 -7.13
N SER A 111 1.21 2.64 -8.23
CA SER A 111 2.26 1.95 -8.99
C SER A 111 3.32 2.88 -9.59
N VAL A 112 3.01 4.18 -9.74
CA VAL A 112 3.96 5.17 -10.28
C VAL A 112 4.95 5.69 -9.23
N ASN A 113 4.77 5.35 -7.96
CA ASN A 113 5.74 5.72 -6.93
C ASN A 113 7.13 5.13 -7.23
N PRO A 114 8.21 5.73 -6.69
CA PRO A 114 9.51 5.08 -6.63
C PRO A 114 9.37 3.65 -6.12
N THR A 115 10.17 2.72 -6.64
CA THR A 115 10.04 1.27 -6.38
C THR A 115 8.73 0.63 -6.87
N GLY A 116 8.00 1.28 -7.77
CA GLY A 116 6.84 0.73 -8.47
C GLY A 116 5.69 0.34 -7.55
N SER A 117 5.53 0.96 -6.37
CA SER A 117 4.43 0.63 -5.45
C SER A 117 4.22 1.66 -4.34
N PHE A 118 3.03 1.64 -3.74
CA PHE A 118 2.67 2.45 -2.58
C PHE A 118 3.58 2.22 -1.35
N LYS A 119 4.41 1.16 -1.35
CA LYS A 119 5.32 0.86 -0.24
C LYS A 119 6.37 1.96 -0.05
N ALA A 120 6.73 2.66 -1.12
CA ALA A 120 7.60 3.83 -1.08
C ALA A 120 7.19 4.84 0.00
N ARG A 121 5.90 5.20 0.08
CA ARG A 121 5.39 6.16 1.07
C ARG A 121 5.74 5.78 2.51
N GLY A 122 5.46 4.53 2.86
CA GLY A 122 5.74 4.05 4.22
C GLY A 122 7.22 3.94 4.52
N MET A 123 8.02 3.47 3.55
CA MET A 123 9.46 3.31 3.75
C MET A 123 10.18 4.65 3.79
N ALA A 124 9.77 5.64 2.99
CA ALA A 124 10.32 7.00 3.08
C ALA A 124 10.24 7.55 4.52
N VAL A 125 9.08 7.47 5.13
CA VAL A 125 8.85 8.01 6.49
C VAL A 125 9.53 7.16 7.55
N ALA A 126 9.37 5.83 7.48
CA ALA A 126 9.87 4.93 8.51
C ALA A 126 11.40 4.85 8.52
N VAL A 127 12.04 4.78 7.34
CA VAL A 127 13.52 4.80 7.25
C VAL A 127 14.05 6.15 7.75
N SER A 128 13.46 7.27 7.29
CA SER A 128 13.86 8.60 7.74
C SER A 128 13.80 8.73 9.26
N ARG A 129 12.70 8.29 9.87
CA ARG A 129 12.54 8.39 11.32
C ARG A 129 13.43 7.42 12.09
N ALA A 130 13.57 6.18 11.63
CA ALA A 130 14.45 5.20 12.26
C ALA A 130 15.91 5.68 12.27
N VAL A 131 16.40 6.20 11.14
CA VAL A 131 17.76 6.76 11.02
C VAL A 131 17.92 8.03 11.87
N GLU A 132 16.90 8.90 11.93
CA GLU A 132 16.88 10.04 12.82
C GLU A 132 17.06 9.63 14.29
N LEU A 133 16.51 8.49 14.68
CA LEU A 133 16.58 7.92 16.02
C LEU A 133 17.81 7.03 16.24
N GLY A 134 18.71 6.94 15.26
CA GLY A 134 20.01 6.29 15.39
C GLY A 134 20.07 4.84 14.88
N ALA A 135 19.05 4.34 14.17
CA ALA A 135 19.13 3.03 13.51
C ALA A 135 20.14 3.07 12.34
N ASP A 136 21.08 2.13 12.33
CA ASP A 136 22.08 1.95 11.28
C ASP A 136 21.91 0.64 10.49
N HIS A 137 21.03 -0.23 10.96
CA HIS A 137 20.66 -1.49 10.33
C HIS A 137 19.16 -1.73 10.44
N LEU A 138 18.51 -1.99 9.31
CA LEU A 138 17.08 -2.22 9.20
C LEU A 138 16.82 -3.65 8.71
N VAL A 139 15.83 -4.34 9.29
CA VAL A 139 15.46 -5.69 8.87
C VAL A 139 13.96 -5.79 8.65
N ALA A 140 13.51 -6.48 7.58
CA ALA A 140 12.10 -6.77 7.39
C ALA A 140 11.87 -8.12 6.71
N PRO A 141 10.79 -8.84 7.07
CA PRO A 141 10.25 -9.91 6.26
C PRO A 141 9.43 -9.30 5.10
N SER A 142 9.55 -9.85 3.91
CA SER A 142 8.77 -9.38 2.75
C SER A 142 8.65 -10.44 1.67
N ALA A 143 7.42 -10.77 1.26
CA ALA A 143 7.17 -11.59 0.07
C ALA A 143 7.06 -10.76 -1.23
N GLY A 144 7.23 -9.42 -1.17
CA GLY A 144 7.00 -8.56 -2.32
C GLY A 144 7.55 -7.14 -2.15
N ASN A 145 6.79 -6.17 -2.62
CA ASN A 145 7.16 -4.75 -2.76
C ASN A 145 7.76 -4.06 -1.51
N ALA A 146 7.49 -4.57 -0.30
CA ALA A 146 8.01 -3.94 0.92
C ALA A 146 9.53 -4.13 1.07
N GLY A 147 10.07 -5.28 0.60
CA GLY A 147 11.51 -5.56 0.65
C GLY A 147 12.31 -4.65 -0.28
N GLY A 148 11.87 -4.53 -1.55
CA GLY A 148 12.50 -3.63 -2.51
C GLY A 148 12.46 -2.17 -2.05
N ALA A 149 11.29 -1.71 -1.55
CA ALA A 149 11.17 -0.36 -1.02
C ALA A 149 12.07 -0.13 0.20
N LEU A 150 12.16 -1.08 1.15
CA LEU A 150 13.11 -0.97 2.27
C LEU A 150 14.55 -0.84 1.78
N ALA A 151 14.94 -1.70 0.85
CA ALA A 151 16.30 -1.71 0.30
C ALA A 151 16.65 -0.37 -0.37
N ALA A 152 15.75 0.15 -1.22
CA ALA A 152 15.96 1.41 -1.93
C ALA A 152 16.10 2.61 -0.97
N TYR A 153 15.20 2.72 0.03
CA TYR A 153 15.25 3.82 1.00
C TYR A 153 16.40 3.67 2.00
N ALA A 154 16.79 2.46 2.39
CA ALA A 154 17.97 2.23 3.21
C ALA A 154 19.26 2.60 2.45
N ALA A 155 19.37 2.25 1.16
CA ALA A 155 20.46 2.67 0.29
C ALA A 155 20.55 4.21 0.19
N ALA A 156 19.41 4.88 -0.04
CA ALA A 156 19.35 6.35 -0.10
C ALA A 156 19.70 7.01 1.23
N ALA A 157 19.41 6.37 2.36
CA ALA A 157 19.77 6.83 3.69
C ALA A 157 21.20 6.46 4.11
N GLY A 158 21.91 5.64 3.34
CA GLY A 158 23.26 5.18 3.66
C GLY A 158 23.35 4.19 4.84
N VAL A 159 22.28 3.41 5.09
CA VAL A 159 22.22 2.44 6.18
C VAL A 159 22.05 1.01 5.65
N ARG A 160 22.41 0.03 6.47
CA ARG A 160 22.31 -1.39 6.12
C ARG A 160 20.85 -1.85 6.09
N ALA A 161 20.52 -2.71 5.14
CA ALA A 161 19.23 -3.41 5.09
C ALA A 161 19.41 -4.91 4.96
N THR A 162 18.57 -5.68 5.67
CA THR A 162 18.40 -7.12 5.51
C THR A 162 16.94 -7.41 5.20
N VAL A 163 16.68 -8.17 4.13
CA VAL A 163 15.33 -8.57 3.72
C VAL A 163 15.24 -10.09 3.77
N VAL A 164 14.33 -10.61 4.57
CA VAL A 164 14.03 -12.04 4.65
C VAL A 164 12.80 -12.33 3.80
N MET A 165 12.93 -13.17 2.78
CA MET A 165 11.88 -13.48 1.82
C MET A 165 11.57 -14.97 1.79
N PRO A 166 10.30 -15.37 1.57
CA PRO A 166 9.99 -16.73 1.15
C PRO A 166 10.75 -17.06 -0.14
N ALA A 167 11.20 -18.30 -0.30
CA ALA A 167 11.93 -18.73 -1.50
C ALA A 167 11.10 -18.61 -2.79
N ASP A 168 9.77 -18.67 -2.68
CA ASP A 168 8.79 -18.50 -3.76
C ASP A 168 8.40 -17.03 -4.03
N ALA A 169 9.04 -16.05 -3.38
CA ALA A 169 8.78 -14.64 -3.67
C ALA A 169 9.09 -14.31 -5.13
N PRO A 170 8.30 -13.42 -5.80
CA PRO A 170 8.54 -13.05 -7.19
C PRO A 170 9.98 -12.58 -7.42
N ILE A 171 10.61 -13.10 -8.47
CA ILE A 171 12.04 -12.85 -8.77
C ILE A 171 12.36 -11.36 -8.92
N ALA A 172 11.42 -10.57 -9.47
CA ALA A 172 11.58 -9.13 -9.60
C ALA A 172 11.78 -8.44 -8.24
N ASN A 173 11.08 -8.88 -7.20
CA ASN A 173 11.20 -8.33 -5.85
C ASN A 173 12.51 -8.77 -5.16
N GLN A 174 12.98 -10.00 -5.42
CA GLN A 174 14.28 -10.47 -4.94
C GLN A 174 15.41 -9.67 -5.55
N GLN A 175 15.37 -9.49 -6.90
CA GLN A 175 16.36 -8.74 -7.65
C GLN A 175 16.41 -7.27 -7.27
N GLU A 176 15.24 -6.61 -7.13
CA GLU A 176 15.16 -5.22 -6.69
C GLU A 176 15.85 -5.01 -5.34
N ALA A 177 15.53 -5.84 -4.35
CA ALA A 177 16.13 -5.71 -3.02
C ALA A 177 17.66 -5.92 -3.07
N ALA A 178 18.13 -6.92 -3.82
CA ALA A 178 19.56 -7.22 -3.96
C ALA A 178 20.31 -6.12 -4.72
N LEU A 179 19.74 -5.62 -5.83
CA LEU A 179 20.35 -4.54 -6.64
C LEU A 179 20.43 -3.21 -5.85
N CYS A 180 19.48 -2.94 -4.95
CA CYS A 180 19.54 -1.80 -4.03
C CYS A 180 20.52 -2.04 -2.84
N GLY A 181 21.28 -3.13 -2.82
CA GLY A 181 22.34 -3.38 -1.84
C GLY A 181 21.88 -4.00 -0.53
N ALA A 182 20.63 -4.43 -0.40
CA ALA A 182 20.19 -5.16 0.78
C ALA A 182 20.74 -6.59 0.80
N ARG A 183 21.02 -7.11 1.99
CA ARG A 183 21.25 -8.53 2.20
C ARG A 183 19.91 -9.26 2.08
N VAL A 184 19.72 -10.02 1.01
CA VAL A 184 18.52 -10.85 0.83
C VAL A 184 18.80 -12.25 1.38
N ILE A 185 17.87 -12.73 2.23
CA ILE A 185 17.87 -14.10 2.77
C ILE A 185 16.60 -14.77 2.28
N LEU A 186 16.73 -15.83 1.48
CA LEU A 186 15.60 -16.65 1.06
C LEU A 186 15.39 -17.78 2.07
N LEU A 187 14.15 -17.92 2.54
CA LEU A 187 13.72 -18.92 3.50
C LEU A 187 12.74 -19.89 2.84
N ASP A 188 12.99 -21.17 2.99
CA ASP A 188 12.00 -22.21 2.63
C ASP A 188 10.90 -22.25 3.70
N GLY A 189 9.86 -21.45 3.48
CA GLY A 189 8.78 -21.24 4.43
C GLY A 189 7.86 -20.07 4.04
N LEU A 190 6.88 -19.82 4.87
CA LEU A 190 5.90 -18.75 4.65
C LEU A 190 6.43 -17.39 5.16
N ILE A 191 5.74 -16.32 4.80
CA ILE A 191 6.04 -14.96 5.30
C ILE A 191 6.02 -14.86 6.83
N SER A 192 5.22 -15.68 7.51
CA SER A 192 5.20 -15.79 8.97
C SER A 192 6.53 -16.31 9.52
N ASP A 193 7.18 -17.25 8.84
CA ASP A 193 8.47 -17.82 9.24
C ASP A 193 9.60 -16.84 8.94
N CYS A 194 9.54 -16.14 7.81
CA CYS A 194 10.41 -15.00 7.53
C CYS A 194 10.30 -13.94 8.64
N GLY A 195 9.09 -13.70 9.16
CA GLY A 195 8.85 -12.80 10.29
C GLY A 195 9.53 -13.26 11.60
N LYS A 196 9.56 -14.57 11.88
CA LYS A 196 10.29 -15.12 13.03
C LYS A 196 11.80 -14.91 12.89
N LEU A 197 12.35 -15.21 11.70
CA LEU A 197 13.77 -15.04 11.44
C LEU A 197 14.18 -13.55 11.48
N ALA A 198 13.37 -12.65 10.91
CA ALA A 198 13.64 -11.22 10.95
C ALA A 198 13.69 -10.69 12.40
N ARG A 199 12.78 -11.13 13.27
CA ARG A 199 12.82 -10.79 14.70
C ARG A 199 14.10 -11.29 15.38
N LEU A 200 14.47 -12.54 15.14
CA LEU A 200 15.70 -13.11 15.69
C LEU A 200 16.94 -12.31 15.22
N ILE A 201 16.98 -11.91 13.96
CA ILE A 201 18.04 -11.04 13.44
C ILE A 201 18.02 -9.69 14.19
N ALA A 202 16.86 -9.06 14.36
CA ALA A 202 16.74 -7.81 15.10
C ALA A 202 17.28 -7.94 16.54
N GLU A 203 16.87 -8.98 17.25
CA GLU A 203 17.29 -9.25 18.64
C GLU A 203 18.80 -9.48 18.77
N LEU A 204 19.40 -10.26 17.86
CA LEU A 204 20.81 -10.65 17.95
C LEU A 204 21.78 -9.63 17.34
N SER A 205 21.34 -8.84 16.35
CA SER A 205 22.21 -7.90 15.65
C SER A 205 21.98 -6.44 16.00
N GLY A 206 20.94 -6.12 16.78
CA GLY A 206 20.53 -4.75 17.04
C GLY A 206 19.86 -4.06 15.85
N ALA A 207 19.53 -4.79 14.77
CA ALA A 207 18.79 -4.23 13.64
C ALA A 207 17.38 -3.82 14.05
N PHE A 208 16.87 -2.72 13.51
CA PHE A 208 15.49 -2.30 13.76
C PHE A 208 14.52 -3.08 12.91
N ASP A 209 13.50 -3.71 13.54
CA ASP A 209 12.46 -4.50 12.86
C ASP A 209 11.46 -3.59 12.15
N MET A 210 11.55 -3.56 10.81
CA MET A 210 10.70 -2.78 9.92
C MET A 210 9.49 -3.58 9.40
N ALA A 211 9.11 -4.69 10.05
CA ALA A 211 7.95 -5.46 9.65
C ALA A 211 6.64 -4.66 9.76
N THR A 212 5.64 -5.06 9.00
CA THR A 212 4.35 -4.36 8.91
C THR A 212 3.68 -4.18 10.28
N LEU A 213 3.47 -2.93 10.67
CA LEU A 213 2.85 -2.49 11.94
C LEU A 213 3.62 -2.93 13.21
N ARG A 214 4.85 -3.45 13.07
CA ARG A 214 5.76 -3.69 14.18
C ARG A 214 6.57 -2.45 14.56
N GLU A 215 6.53 -1.43 13.74
CA GLU A 215 7.04 -0.09 13.98
C GLU A 215 5.95 0.95 13.66
N PRO A 216 5.97 2.13 14.29
CA PRO A 216 4.83 3.06 14.22
C PRO A 216 4.86 3.99 12.99
N TYR A 217 5.89 3.95 12.12
CA TYR A 217 6.14 5.04 11.16
C TYR A 217 5.74 4.71 9.72
N ARG A 218 5.69 3.43 9.32
CA ARG A 218 5.23 3.04 7.98
C ARG A 218 3.77 3.43 7.74
N VAL A 219 2.93 3.34 8.78
CA VAL A 219 1.53 3.75 8.70
C VAL A 219 1.40 5.27 8.52
N GLU A 220 2.33 6.05 9.08
CA GLU A 220 2.34 7.51 8.91
C GLU A 220 2.65 7.94 7.47
N GLY A 221 3.56 7.24 6.80
CA GLY A 221 3.77 7.44 5.37
C GLY A 221 2.56 7.04 4.54
N LYS A 222 1.86 5.95 4.91
CA LYS A 222 0.62 5.49 4.25
C LYS A 222 -0.56 6.44 4.49
N LYS A 223 -0.58 7.14 5.61
CA LYS A 223 -1.58 8.16 5.92
C LYS A 223 -1.71 9.20 4.80
N THR A 224 -0.62 9.54 4.13
CA THR A 224 -0.62 10.49 3.02
C THR A 224 -1.47 10.06 1.82
N LEU A 225 -1.82 8.76 1.68
CA LEU A 225 -2.84 8.29 0.73
C LEU A 225 -4.20 8.96 0.99
N GLY A 226 -4.60 9.05 2.26
CA GLY A 226 -5.86 9.68 2.66
C GLY A 226 -5.83 11.20 2.48
N PHE A 227 -4.70 11.84 2.73
CA PHE A 227 -4.55 13.28 2.52
C PHE A 227 -4.66 13.64 1.04
N GLU A 228 -3.94 12.92 0.18
CA GLU A 228 -4.00 13.13 -1.26
C GLU A 228 -5.38 12.77 -1.81
N LEU A 229 -6.02 11.72 -1.31
CA LEU A 229 -7.37 11.37 -1.74
C LEU A 229 -8.37 12.47 -1.42
N ALA A 230 -8.27 13.10 -0.24
CA ALA A 230 -9.12 14.25 0.11
C ALA A 230 -8.88 15.43 -0.84
N GLU A 231 -7.62 15.73 -1.17
CA GLU A 231 -7.25 16.77 -2.13
C GLU A 231 -7.77 16.46 -3.54
N ASP A 232 -7.57 15.21 -4.02
CA ASP A 232 -8.00 14.75 -5.35
C ASP A 232 -9.53 14.85 -5.55
N PHE A 233 -10.30 14.79 -4.47
CA PHE A 233 -11.76 14.96 -4.46
C PHE A 233 -12.22 16.33 -3.95
N ASP A 234 -11.39 17.37 -4.09
CA ASP A 234 -11.71 18.73 -3.68
C ASP A 234 -12.19 18.82 -2.21
N TRP A 235 -11.54 18.07 -1.32
CA TRP A 235 -11.83 17.97 0.12
C TRP A 235 -13.21 17.38 0.47
N ALA A 236 -13.87 16.78 -0.52
CA ALA A 236 -15.11 16.02 -0.36
C ALA A 236 -14.85 14.56 -0.68
N LEU A 237 -14.55 13.74 0.32
CA LEU A 237 -14.15 12.33 0.18
C LEU A 237 -15.09 11.53 -0.74
N PRO A 238 -14.61 10.45 -1.40
CA PRO A 238 -15.44 9.56 -2.21
C PRO A 238 -16.48 8.82 -1.34
N ASP A 239 -17.46 8.18 -1.98
CA ASP A 239 -18.50 7.41 -1.28
C ASP A 239 -17.96 6.08 -0.77
N ALA A 240 -17.01 5.49 -1.49
CA ALA A 240 -16.36 4.23 -1.12
C ALA A 240 -14.88 4.20 -1.49
N VAL A 241 -14.10 3.50 -0.67
CA VAL A 241 -12.69 3.16 -0.93
C VAL A 241 -12.57 1.65 -0.98
N VAL A 242 -12.04 1.10 -2.08
CA VAL A 242 -11.79 -0.33 -2.27
C VAL A 242 -10.29 -0.57 -2.27
N TYR A 243 -9.80 -1.36 -1.32
CA TYR A 243 -8.37 -1.47 -1.05
C TYR A 243 -7.91 -2.92 -0.92
N PRO A 244 -6.90 -3.36 -1.72
CA PRO A 244 -6.33 -4.70 -1.60
C PRO A 244 -5.58 -4.81 -0.27
N THR A 245 -5.97 -5.76 0.57
CA THR A 245 -5.60 -5.78 1.97
C THR A 245 -4.85 -7.03 2.38
N GLY A 246 -3.54 -6.91 2.63
CA GLY A 246 -2.76 -7.88 3.38
C GLY A 246 -2.59 -7.43 4.83
N GLY A 247 -1.47 -6.77 5.16
CA GLY A 247 -1.22 -6.22 6.50
C GLY A 247 -1.98 -4.93 6.85
N GLY A 248 -2.78 -4.35 5.94
CA GLY A 248 -3.75 -3.28 6.19
C GLY A 248 -3.20 -1.87 6.42
N THR A 249 -1.88 -1.63 6.29
CA THR A 249 -1.30 -0.31 6.62
C THR A 249 -1.88 0.86 5.82
N GLY A 250 -2.25 0.65 4.55
CA GLY A 250 -2.86 1.69 3.72
C GLY A 250 -4.26 2.05 4.21
N LEU A 251 -5.08 1.02 4.47
CA LEU A 251 -6.45 1.18 4.96
C LEU A 251 -6.44 1.90 6.32
N VAL A 252 -5.65 1.40 7.27
CA VAL A 252 -5.49 2.01 8.61
C VAL A 252 -4.92 3.43 8.51
N GLY A 253 -3.94 3.65 7.64
CA GLY A 253 -3.35 4.97 7.43
C GLY A 253 -4.35 5.99 6.89
N MET A 254 -5.14 5.63 5.87
CA MET A 254 -6.19 6.49 5.32
C MET A 254 -7.27 6.82 6.37
N TRP A 255 -7.71 5.83 7.13
CA TRP A 255 -8.69 6.05 8.19
C TRP A 255 -8.20 7.05 9.23
N LYS A 256 -6.94 6.87 9.67
CA LYS A 256 -6.28 7.82 10.57
C LYS A 256 -6.15 9.22 9.93
N ALA A 257 -5.83 9.29 8.64
CA ALA A 257 -5.76 10.57 7.91
C ALA A 257 -7.09 11.32 7.94
N PHE A 258 -8.20 10.62 7.71
CA PHE A 258 -9.52 11.25 7.71
C PHE A 258 -9.90 11.79 9.10
N ASP A 259 -9.55 11.07 10.19
CA ASP A 259 -9.75 11.56 11.54
C ASP A 259 -8.92 12.83 11.82
N GLU A 260 -7.66 12.87 11.38
CA GLU A 260 -6.79 14.05 11.52
C GLU A 260 -7.28 15.23 10.68
N LEU A 261 -7.65 15.01 9.41
CA LEU A 261 -8.17 16.06 8.53
C LEU A 261 -9.48 16.67 9.07
N GLN A 262 -10.37 15.84 9.63
CA GLN A 262 -11.58 16.32 10.27
C GLN A 262 -11.27 17.16 11.53
N ALA A 263 -10.36 16.69 12.38
CA ALA A 263 -9.94 17.43 13.57
C ALA A 263 -9.29 18.78 13.22
N LEU A 264 -8.61 18.87 12.08
CA LEU A 264 -8.07 20.12 11.53
C LEU A 264 -9.15 21.02 10.90
N GLY A 265 -10.33 20.49 10.63
CA GLY A 265 -11.42 21.23 9.97
C GLY A 265 -11.25 21.30 8.45
N LEU A 266 -10.35 20.49 7.85
CA LEU A 266 -10.11 20.46 6.42
C LEU A 266 -11.15 19.63 5.65
N ILE A 267 -11.81 18.66 6.32
CA ILE A 267 -12.93 17.90 5.78
C ILE A 267 -14.09 17.85 6.78
N GLY A 268 -15.30 17.55 6.29
CA GLY A 268 -16.48 17.32 7.11
C GLY A 268 -16.47 16.00 7.85
N ALA A 269 -17.62 15.66 8.48
CA ALA A 269 -17.79 14.40 9.22
C ALA A 269 -18.07 13.18 8.33
N ALA A 270 -18.45 13.37 7.06
CA ALA A 270 -18.71 12.29 6.13
C ALA A 270 -17.42 11.47 5.88
N ARG A 271 -17.59 10.15 5.85
CA ARG A 271 -16.49 9.19 5.62
C ARG A 271 -16.85 8.26 4.47
N PRO A 272 -15.86 7.85 3.67
CA PRO A 272 -16.10 6.77 2.73
C PRO A 272 -16.35 5.46 3.47
N ARG A 273 -17.17 4.61 2.89
CA ARG A 273 -17.21 3.19 3.28
C ARG A 273 -15.90 2.54 2.85
N MET A 274 -15.18 1.95 3.80
CA MET A 274 -13.88 1.34 3.57
C MET A 274 -14.05 -0.15 3.33
N TYR A 275 -13.57 -0.64 2.20
CA TYR A 275 -13.66 -2.05 1.83
C TYR A 275 -12.28 -2.69 1.74
N ALA A 276 -12.07 -3.76 2.48
CA ALA A 276 -10.88 -4.61 2.39
C ALA A 276 -11.12 -5.74 1.39
N VAL A 277 -10.22 -5.92 0.42
CA VAL A 277 -10.28 -7.02 -0.53
C VAL A 277 -9.12 -7.98 -0.28
N GLN A 278 -9.42 -9.27 -0.20
CA GLN A 278 -8.46 -10.36 -0.07
C GLN A 278 -8.72 -11.43 -1.15
N ALA A 279 -7.72 -12.26 -1.44
CA ALA A 279 -7.93 -13.48 -2.23
C ALA A 279 -8.58 -14.56 -1.36
N ASP A 280 -9.47 -15.36 -1.91
CA ASP A 280 -10.19 -16.44 -1.19
C ASP A 280 -9.27 -17.48 -0.58
N GLY A 281 -8.11 -17.75 -1.20
CA GLY A 281 -7.07 -18.61 -0.64
C GLY A 281 -6.29 -18.03 0.56
N CYS A 282 -6.50 -16.75 0.92
CA CYS A 282 -5.91 -16.10 2.10
C CYS A 282 -6.77 -14.91 2.56
N ALA A 283 -7.87 -15.17 3.25
CA ALA A 283 -8.88 -14.17 3.62
C ALA A 283 -9.19 -14.10 5.13
N PRO A 284 -8.18 -13.98 6.03
CA PRO A 284 -8.41 -13.95 7.47
C PRO A 284 -9.26 -12.76 7.93
N ILE A 285 -9.12 -11.59 7.29
CA ILE A 285 -9.88 -10.39 7.64
C ILE A 285 -11.34 -10.54 7.21
N VAL A 286 -11.60 -11.13 6.04
CA VAL A 286 -12.98 -11.38 5.56
C VAL A 286 -13.69 -12.30 6.55
N ARG A 287 -13.09 -13.43 6.89
CA ARG A 287 -13.65 -14.38 7.87
C ARG A 287 -13.96 -13.70 9.21
N ALA A 288 -12.99 -12.97 9.78
CA ALA A 288 -13.17 -12.28 11.06
C ALA A 288 -14.24 -11.18 11.00
N PHE A 289 -14.38 -10.49 9.86
CA PHE A 289 -15.43 -9.50 9.67
C PHE A 289 -16.81 -10.13 9.65
N GLU A 290 -17.00 -11.23 8.90
CA GLU A 290 -18.25 -11.97 8.79
C GLU A 290 -18.66 -12.61 10.12
N GLU A 291 -17.71 -13.13 10.89
CA GLU A 291 -17.93 -13.69 12.22
C GLU A 291 -18.19 -12.64 13.31
N GLY A 292 -17.99 -11.35 13.02
CA GLY A 292 -18.08 -10.27 14.00
C GLY A 292 -16.94 -10.27 15.03
N SER A 293 -15.85 -10.99 14.78
CA SER A 293 -14.71 -11.16 15.67
C SER A 293 -13.86 -9.89 15.79
N GLU A 294 -13.32 -9.59 16.97
CA GLU A 294 -12.41 -8.45 17.22
C GLU A 294 -11.04 -8.67 16.55
N PHE A 295 -10.58 -9.92 16.47
CA PHE A 295 -9.30 -10.34 15.92
C PHE A 295 -9.49 -11.37 14.83
N ALA A 296 -8.52 -11.43 13.91
CA ALA A 296 -8.52 -12.43 12.85
C ALA A 296 -7.65 -13.63 13.25
N GLU A 297 -8.26 -14.80 13.30
CA GLU A 297 -7.53 -16.06 13.45
C GLU A 297 -6.60 -16.30 12.25
N PRO A 298 -5.38 -16.83 12.48
CA PRO A 298 -4.46 -17.14 11.41
C PRO A 298 -5.09 -18.02 10.32
N TRP A 299 -4.77 -17.72 9.05
CA TRP A 299 -5.26 -18.48 7.91
C TRP A 299 -4.34 -19.66 7.63
N PRO A 300 -4.84 -20.91 7.71
CA PRO A 300 -4.04 -22.09 7.41
C PRO A 300 -3.84 -22.22 5.89
N HIS A 301 -2.68 -22.73 5.48
CA HIS A 301 -2.38 -23.07 4.08
C HIS A 301 -2.67 -21.92 3.10
N ALA A 302 -2.21 -20.71 3.43
CA ALA A 302 -2.45 -19.52 2.62
C ALA A 302 -1.84 -19.65 1.21
N VAL A 303 -2.69 -19.58 0.20
CA VAL A 303 -2.32 -19.69 -1.22
C VAL A 303 -2.97 -18.57 -2.01
N THR A 304 -2.18 -17.76 -2.68
CA THR A 304 -2.59 -16.82 -3.73
C THR A 304 -1.36 -16.34 -4.48
N ARG A 305 -1.49 -16.07 -5.77
CA ARG A 305 -0.46 -15.45 -6.62
C ARG A 305 -0.30 -13.96 -6.31
N ALA A 306 -1.33 -13.31 -5.75
CA ALA A 306 -1.28 -11.94 -5.28
C ALA A 306 -0.43 -11.84 -3.99
N ALA A 307 0.88 -12.00 -4.12
CA ALA A 307 1.83 -12.16 -3.00
C ALA A 307 1.76 -11.03 -1.96
N GLY A 308 1.44 -9.80 -2.39
CA GLY A 308 1.33 -8.62 -1.50
C GLY A 308 0.13 -8.64 -0.55
N ILE A 309 -0.89 -9.48 -0.83
CA ILE A 309 -2.04 -9.70 0.05
C ILE A 309 -2.06 -11.11 0.68
N ARG A 310 -1.07 -11.97 0.40
CA ARG A 310 -0.88 -13.27 1.05
C ARG A 310 -0.33 -13.10 2.46
N VAL A 311 -1.17 -12.61 3.37
CA VAL A 311 -0.82 -12.34 4.76
C VAL A 311 -1.72 -13.15 5.69
N PRO A 312 -1.27 -14.35 6.12
CA PRO A 312 -2.08 -15.26 6.94
C PRO A 312 -2.46 -14.71 8.30
N SER A 313 -1.66 -13.78 8.84
CA SER A 313 -1.89 -13.15 10.15
C SER A 313 -1.36 -11.72 10.12
N ALA A 314 -2.24 -10.75 10.23
CA ALA A 314 -1.92 -9.33 10.27
C ALA A 314 -1.85 -8.84 11.72
N LEU A 315 -0.76 -8.18 12.13
CA LEU A 315 -0.63 -7.62 13.49
C LEU A 315 -1.69 -6.55 13.81
N GLY A 316 -2.08 -5.79 12.79
CA GLY A 316 -3.07 -4.72 12.91
C GLY A 316 -4.50 -5.15 12.53
N ASP A 317 -4.84 -6.42 12.65
CA ASP A 317 -6.14 -6.99 12.31
C ASP A 317 -7.31 -6.22 12.98
N HIS A 318 -7.21 -5.94 14.28
CA HIS A 318 -8.20 -5.17 15.04
C HIS A 318 -8.38 -3.74 14.47
N LEU A 319 -7.31 -3.08 14.03
CA LEU A 319 -7.39 -1.74 13.42
C LEU A 319 -8.08 -1.78 12.05
N ILE A 320 -7.84 -2.82 11.26
CA ILE A 320 -8.51 -3.04 9.98
C ILE A 320 -10.01 -3.27 10.24
N LEU A 321 -10.36 -4.20 11.13
CA LEU A 321 -11.74 -4.55 11.46
C LEU A 321 -12.52 -3.37 12.05
N ASP A 322 -11.89 -2.56 12.94
CA ASP A 322 -12.47 -1.32 13.47
C ASP A 322 -12.76 -0.32 12.34
N CYS A 323 -11.80 -0.09 11.45
CA CYS A 323 -11.98 0.79 10.29
C CYS A 323 -13.16 0.35 9.42
N LEU A 324 -13.26 -0.93 9.07
CA LEU A 324 -14.35 -1.45 8.24
C LEU A 324 -15.71 -1.26 8.90
N ARG A 325 -15.84 -1.57 10.20
CA ARG A 325 -17.09 -1.47 10.95
C ARG A 325 -17.49 -0.01 11.14
N ARG A 326 -16.59 0.85 11.58
CA ARG A 326 -16.87 2.28 11.81
C ARG A 326 -17.23 3.04 10.55
N SER A 327 -16.66 2.64 9.41
CA SER A 327 -16.96 3.24 8.10
C SER A 327 -18.28 2.77 7.48
N GLY A 328 -18.92 1.74 8.05
CA GLY A 328 -20.06 1.06 7.40
C GLY A 328 -19.67 0.33 6.12
N GLY A 329 -18.40 0.03 5.96
CA GLY A 329 -17.86 -0.74 4.84
C GLY A 329 -17.89 -2.25 5.07
N GLY A 330 -16.91 -2.98 4.52
CA GLY A 330 -16.88 -4.43 4.63
C GLY A 330 -15.59 -5.08 4.16
N ALA A 331 -15.58 -6.40 4.13
CA ALA A 331 -14.49 -7.20 3.63
C ALA A 331 -15.00 -8.19 2.57
N ILE A 332 -14.21 -8.41 1.51
CA ILE A 332 -14.62 -9.22 0.36
C ILE A 332 -13.47 -10.15 -0.02
N ALA A 333 -13.76 -11.44 -0.13
CA ALA A 333 -12.86 -12.42 -0.70
C ALA A 333 -13.17 -12.60 -2.18
N VAL A 334 -12.13 -12.65 -3.02
CA VAL A 334 -12.23 -12.79 -4.48
C VAL A 334 -11.53 -14.08 -4.90
N PRO A 335 -12.17 -14.93 -5.74
CA PRO A 335 -11.55 -16.13 -6.28
C PRO A 335 -10.32 -15.82 -7.12
N GLU A 336 -9.28 -16.65 -7.04
CA GLU A 336 -8.03 -16.48 -7.79
C GLU A 336 -8.26 -16.36 -9.30
N VAL A 337 -9.19 -17.16 -9.86
CA VAL A 337 -9.55 -17.13 -11.28
C VAL A 337 -10.10 -15.75 -11.71
N GLU A 338 -10.85 -15.09 -10.85
CA GLU A 338 -11.38 -13.74 -11.12
C GLU A 338 -10.30 -12.67 -11.07
N ILE A 339 -9.29 -12.85 -10.22
CA ILE A 339 -8.12 -11.95 -10.13
C ILE A 339 -7.34 -11.98 -11.45
N ASP A 340 -7.03 -13.15 -11.96
CA ASP A 340 -6.31 -13.36 -13.23
C ASP A 340 -7.11 -12.84 -14.44
N ALA A 341 -8.38 -13.15 -14.48
CA ALA A 341 -9.28 -12.68 -15.54
C ALA A 341 -9.39 -11.15 -15.53
N MET A 342 -9.51 -10.54 -14.35
CA MET A 342 -9.62 -9.09 -14.21
C MET A 342 -8.33 -8.37 -14.56
N GLN A 343 -7.15 -8.92 -14.29
CA GLN A 343 -5.87 -8.33 -14.70
C GLN A 343 -5.82 -8.16 -16.22
N THR A 344 -6.17 -9.21 -16.95
CA THR A 344 -6.22 -9.20 -18.41
C THR A 344 -7.29 -8.26 -18.94
N PHE A 345 -8.49 -8.32 -18.36
CA PHE A 345 -9.62 -7.48 -18.75
C PHE A 345 -9.32 -5.99 -18.55
N ALA A 346 -8.83 -5.61 -17.37
CA ALA A 346 -8.49 -4.23 -17.05
C ALA A 346 -7.42 -3.65 -17.97
N ALA A 347 -6.38 -4.44 -18.31
CA ALA A 347 -5.35 -4.03 -19.24
C ALA A 347 -5.92 -3.74 -20.65
N ARG A 348 -6.80 -4.61 -21.15
CA ARG A 348 -7.45 -4.46 -22.45
C ARG A 348 -8.48 -3.31 -22.49
N GLU A 349 -9.08 -2.99 -21.35
CA GLU A 349 -10.04 -1.88 -21.22
C GLU A 349 -9.37 -0.56 -20.78
N GLY A 350 -8.04 -0.46 -20.89
CA GLY A 350 -7.29 0.78 -20.78
C GLY A 350 -6.88 1.20 -19.37
N ALA A 351 -6.97 0.32 -18.37
CA ALA A 351 -6.47 0.61 -17.02
C ALA A 351 -4.95 0.35 -16.85
N GLY A 352 -4.27 -0.16 -17.89
CA GLY A 352 -2.85 -0.50 -17.84
C GLY A 352 -2.57 -1.86 -17.20
N TYR A 353 -1.28 -2.23 -17.11
CA TYR A 353 -0.85 -3.50 -16.53
C TYR A 353 -0.76 -3.38 -15.01
N LEU A 354 -1.84 -3.71 -14.33
CA LEU A 354 -1.99 -3.65 -12.87
C LEU A 354 -1.38 -4.87 -12.18
N SER A 355 -1.01 -4.73 -10.91
CA SER A 355 -0.62 -5.88 -10.09
C SER A 355 -1.80 -6.81 -9.82
N LEU A 356 -1.52 -8.06 -9.41
CA LEU A 356 -2.57 -9.01 -9.01
C LEU A 356 -3.36 -8.51 -7.79
N GLU A 357 -2.71 -7.80 -6.87
CA GLU A 357 -3.37 -7.17 -5.74
C GLU A 357 -4.39 -6.11 -6.19
N SER A 358 -4.02 -5.24 -7.13
CA SER A 358 -4.89 -4.22 -7.70
C SER A 358 -6.02 -4.84 -8.49
N SER A 359 -5.72 -5.93 -9.21
CA SER A 359 -6.71 -6.72 -9.96
C SER A 359 -7.72 -7.41 -9.04
N ALA A 360 -7.31 -7.88 -7.86
CA ALA A 360 -8.22 -8.41 -6.85
C ALA A 360 -9.23 -7.35 -6.40
N ALA A 361 -8.76 -6.11 -6.16
CA ALA A 361 -9.66 -5.01 -5.77
C ALA A 361 -10.65 -4.67 -6.90
N LEU A 362 -10.23 -4.68 -8.17
CA LEU A 362 -11.13 -4.49 -9.31
C LEU A 362 -12.13 -5.65 -9.46
N ALA A 363 -11.69 -6.89 -9.27
CA ALA A 363 -12.53 -8.08 -9.39
C ALA A 363 -13.62 -8.13 -8.31
N ALA A 364 -13.43 -7.41 -7.18
CA ALA A 364 -14.47 -7.27 -6.17
C ALA A 364 -15.65 -6.39 -6.61
N LEU A 365 -15.45 -5.44 -7.54
CA LEU A 365 -16.47 -4.43 -7.90
C LEU A 365 -17.78 -5.02 -8.45
N PRO A 366 -17.78 -6.02 -9.37
CA PRO A 366 -19.00 -6.65 -9.81
C PRO A 366 -19.80 -7.29 -8.67
N PHE A 367 -19.13 -8.00 -7.76
CA PHE A 367 -19.78 -8.61 -6.57
C PHE A 367 -20.35 -7.54 -5.63
N MET A 368 -19.64 -6.40 -5.51
CA MET A 368 -20.09 -5.29 -4.67
C MET A 368 -21.34 -4.61 -5.25
N LEU A 369 -21.40 -4.42 -6.57
CA LEU A 369 -22.59 -3.91 -7.27
C LEU A 369 -23.78 -4.85 -7.12
N GLU A 370 -23.59 -6.13 -7.39
CA GLU A 370 -24.65 -7.15 -7.28
C GLU A 370 -25.25 -7.21 -5.88
N ARG A 371 -24.42 -7.07 -4.84
CA ARG A 371 -24.84 -7.08 -3.43
C ARG A 371 -25.32 -5.73 -2.90
N GLY A 372 -25.34 -4.68 -3.73
CA GLY A 372 -25.72 -3.33 -3.31
C GLY A 372 -24.77 -2.70 -2.29
N LEU A 373 -23.52 -3.16 -2.22
CA LEU A 373 -22.48 -2.60 -1.35
C LEU A 373 -21.94 -1.28 -1.90
N ILE A 374 -22.00 -1.09 -3.21
CA ILE A 374 -21.75 0.17 -3.92
C ILE A 374 -22.84 0.41 -4.95
N GLY A 375 -23.13 1.68 -5.23
CA GLY A 375 -24.05 2.10 -6.30
C GLY A 375 -23.32 2.43 -7.59
N ALA A 376 -24.01 2.31 -8.74
CA ALA A 376 -23.45 2.59 -10.05
C ALA A 376 -23.00 4.06 -10.23
N ASP A 377 -23.63 5.00 -9.52
CA ASP A 377 -23.37 6.44 -9.58
C ASP A 377 -22.43 6.94 -8.48
N GLU A 378 -22.05 6.07 -7.55
CA GLU A 378 -21.18 6.45 -6.45
C GLU A 378 -19.74 6.69 -6.90
N ARG A 379 -19.06 7.62 -6.23
CA ARG A 379 -17.63 7.86 -6.40
C ARG A 379 -16.87 6.79 -5.64
N VAL A 380 -16.30 5.85 -6.39
CA VAL A 380 -15.52 4.72 -5.85
C VAL A 380 -14.05 4.94 -6.15
N ALA A 381 -13.23 5.09 -5.12
CA ALA A 381 -11.79 5.16 -5.25
C ALA A 381 -11.16 3.79 -5.01
N LEU A 382 -10.45 3.28 -6.01
CA LEU A 382 -9.69 2.04 -5.96
C LEU A 382 -8.19 2.37 -6.01
N PHE A 383 -7.37 1.62 -5.28
CA PHE A 383 -5.94 1.84 -5.26
C PHE A 383 -5.19 0.79 -6.10
N ASP A 384 -4.49 1.26 -7.14
CA ASP A 384 -3.49 0.48 -7.86
C ASP A 384 -2.18 0.48 -7.06
N THR A 385 -2.04 -0.50 -6.19
CA THR A 385 -1.02 -0.51 -5.13
C THR A 385 0.38 -0.89 -5.60
N GLY A 386 0.52 -1.42 -6.82
CA GLY A 386 1.82 -1.81 -7.35
C GLY A 386 1.80 -2.12 -8.84
N ALA A 387 2.94 -1.97 -9.49
CA ALA A 387 3.10 -2.20 -10.92
C ALA A 387 3.00 -3.70 -11.27
N GLY A 388 2.28 -4.02 -12.34
CA GLY A 388 2.03 -5.39 -12.79
C GLY A 388 3.29 -6.18 -13.09
N PHE A 389 4.32 -5.53 -13.63
CA PHE A 389 5.60 -6.18 -13.95
C PHE A 389 6.42 -6.60 -12.72
N LYS A 390 5.99 -6.28 -11.51
CA LYS A 390 6.57 -6.77 -10.25
C LYS A 390 5.86 -8.01 -9.70
N SER A 391 4.70 -8.34 -10.25
CA SER A 391 3.98 -9.59 -9.97
C SER A 391 4.47 -10.69 -10.89
N GLU A 392 4.06 -11.92 -10.59
CA GLU A 392 4.20 -13.02 -11.53
C GLU A 392 3.41 -12.71 -12.82
N ALA A 393 4.05 -12.89 -13.97
CA ALA A 393 3.40 -12.62 -15.23
C ALA A 393 2.24 -13.59 -15.47
N PRO A 394 1.11 -13.12 -16.06
CA PRO A 394 0.06 -14.03 -16.51
C PRO A 394 0.60 -15.00 -17.55
N SER A 395 0.03 -16.20 -17.62
CA SER A 395 0.31 -17.14 -18.70
C SER A 395 -0.13 -16.51 -20.02
N MET A 396 0.82 -16.29 -20.92
CA MET A 396 0.57 -15.70 -22.22
C MET A 396 1.20 -16.57 -23.31
N GLU A 397 0.52 -16.70 -24.43
CA GLU A 397 1.12 -17.26 -25.62
C GLU A 397 2.28 -16.36 -26.06
N ARG A 398 3.44 -16.97 -26.32
CA ARG A 398 4.62 -16.20 -26.76
C ARG A 398 4.35 -15.64 -28.16
N PRO A 399 4.51 -14.31 -28.37
CA PRO A 399 4.38 -13.75 -29.70
C PRO A 399 5.28 -14.44 -30.72
N ALA A 400 4.79 -14.63 -31.94
CA ALA A 400 5.56 -15.22 -33.00
C ALA A 400 6.77 -14.34 -33.36
N VAL A 401 7.91 -14.97 -33.57
CA VAL A 401 9.10 -14.28 -34.06
C VAL A 401 9.03 -14.23 -35.58
N VAL A 402 9.03 -13.04 -36.14
CA VAL A 402 9.03 -12.81 -37.59
C VAL A 402 10.47 -12.81 -38.09
N SER A 403 10.69 -13.39 -39.26
CA SER A 403 12.01 -13.35 -39.96
C SER A 403 12.38 -11.89 -40.27
N ASN A 404 13.68 -11.58 -40.24
CA ASN A 404 14.22 -10.30 -40.71
C ASN A 404 14.35 -10.22 -42.23
N ASP A 405 13.95 -11.27 -42.97
CA ASP A 405 13.87 -11.25 -44.40
C ASP A 405 12.68 -10.37 -44.87
N PRO A 406 12.95 -9.27 -45.62
CA PRO A 406 11.90 -8.41 -46.14
C PRO A 406 10.90 -9.13 -47.04
N GLY A 407 11.28 -10.24 -47.66
CA GLY A 407 10.40 -11.06 -48.49
C GLY A 407 9.25 -11.71 -47.72
N ALA A 408 9.40 -11.93 -46.41
CA ALA A 408 8.37 -12.50 -45.55
C ALA A 408 7.39 -11.44 -44.94
N TRP A 409 7.72 -10.15 -45.04
CA TRP A 409 6.93 -9.09 -44.37
C TRP A 409 5.56 -8.81 -44.99
N PRO A 410 5.34 -8.94 -46.33
CA PRO A 410 4.00 -8.76 -46.91
C PRO A 410 2.95 -9.66 -46.29
N ASP A 411 3.26 -10.93 -46.00
CA ASP A 411 2.31 -11.87 -45.39
C ASP A 411 2.00 -11.50 -43.93
N VAL A 412 3.00 -11.01 -43.17
CA VAL A 412 2.81 -10.50 -41.82
C VAL A 412 1.90 -9.26 -41.84
N ILE A 413 2.16 -8.32 -42.77
CA ILE A 413 1.35 -7.10 -42.91
C ILE A 413 -0.08 -7.45 -43.30
N ALA A 414 -0.27 -8.39 -44.22
CA ALA A 414 -1.61 -8.85 -44.62
C ALA A 414 -2.38 -9.42 -43.42
N SER A 415 -1.73 -10.18 -42.53
CA SER A 415 -2.34 -10.74 -41.34
C SER A 415 -2.82 -9.68 -40.32
N LEU A 416 -2.22 -8.49 -40.31
CA LEU A 416 -2.62 -7.38 -39.43
C LEU A 416 -3.98 -6.80 -39.83
N ASN A 417 -4.34 -6.84 -41.10
CA ASN A 417 -5.63 -6.32 -41.60
C ASN A 417 -6.81 -7.23 -41.19
N ASP A 418 -6.55 -8.51 -40.95
CA ASP A 418 -7.54 -9.49 -40.46
C ASP A 418 -7.64 -9.57 -38.95
N ALA A 419 -6.70 -8.92 -38.24
CA ALA A 419 -6.66 -8.93 -36.78
C ALA A 419 -7.84 -8.08 -36.21
N LYS A 420 -8.89 -8.74 -35.76
CA LYS A 420 -9.94 -8.13 -34.95
C LYS A 420 -9.33 -7.68 -33.63
N VAL A 421 -9.77 -6.52 -33.12
CA VAL A 421 -9.47 -6.13 -31.72
C VAL A 421 -9.82 -7.34 -30.84
N PRO A 422 -8.86 -7.86 -30.05
CA PRO A 422 -9.11 -9.02 -29.23
C PRO A 422 -10.36 -8.84 -28.37
N ASP A 423 -11.26 -9.82 -28.34
CA ASP A 423 -12.37 -9.78 -27.38
C ASP A 423 -11.78 -9.80 -25.97
N PRO A 424 -12.01 -8.76 -25.16
CA PRO A 424 -11.43 -8.67 -23.83
C PRO A 424 -11.89 -9.79 -22.89
N ARG A 425 -12.96 -10.50 -23.23
CA ARG A 425 -13.52 -11.61 -22.46
C ARG A 425 -12.94 -12.97 -22.80
N ARG A 426 -12.12 -13.09 -23.86
CA ARG A 426 -11.45 -14.36 -24.16
C ARG A 426 -10.16 -14.46 -23.34
N PRO A 427 -9.92 -15.62 -22.69
CA PRO A 427 -8.63 -15.91 -22.11
C PRO A 427 -7.52 -15.82 -23.19
N ILE A 428 -6.33 -15.44 -22.76
CA ILE A 428 -5.14 -15.36 -23.65
C ILE A 428 -4.63 -16.77 -23.91
#